data_5ab3d7d9b00e56d0a172499af0bdacfa
#
_entry.id   5ab3d7d9b00e56d0a172499af0bdacfa
#
_cell.length_a   1.000
_cell.length_b   1.000
_cell.length_c   1.000
_cell.angle_alpha   90.00
_cell.angle_beta   90.00
_cell.angle_gamma   90.00
#
_symmetry.space_group_name_H-M   'P 1'
#
loop_
_entity.id
_entity.type
_entity.pdbx_description
1 polymer ?
#
loop_
_entity_poly.entity_id
_entity_poly.type
_entity_poly.pdbx_seq_one_letter_code
_entity_poly.pdbx_strand_id
1 'polypeptide(L)'
;MHLFAIECLSANPFAIDFPLKKELTFDDYIEVQEKLRQIEIFDVLDDRYPSSWRQQKWFVKRVIYEDFAARLYRGLVQTMIDPQLGLYPEKGVVEINGGGEDCIVLFASLDRVYPGYVRSLIEALEEVGYCGYVYYRIGGYPNPTGEEIRFAGVPYAFKLFMLEEARDLGFRYLLWLDASLIPLKNPQSLFEEIHAKGLLYKETSPLMKFMLPKTLKEIEKETGVDLRECRHLRMPIYGIDTHQPWFESFLQEHKRLVRLGTPFFSCLPEEFVLTALKERFFPKIASPTDKLIGFDQIPSIQNGYYFYLRPHG
;
A
#
# COMPACT_ATOMS: atom_id res chain seq x y z
N MET A 1 26.00 9.33 12.21
CA MET A 1 24.93 8.58 11.49
C MET A 1 24.36 7.40 12.28
N HIS A 2 25.16 6.56 12.97
CA HIS A 2 24.64 5.40 13.74
C HIS A 2 23.73 5.75 14.92
N LEU A 3 24.01 6.82 15.67
CA LEU A 3 23.19 7.22 16.84
C LEU A 3 21.78 7.70 16.43
N PHE A 4 21.66 8.46 15.33
CA PHE A 4 20.37 8.91 14.81
C PHE A 4 19.47 7.76 14.33
N ALA A 5 20.05 6.69 13.79
CA ALA A 5 19.31 5.52 13.32
C ALA A 5 18.73 4.70 14.50
N ILE A 6 19.46 4.65 15.63
CA ILE A 6 19.01 3.93 16.84
C ILE A 6 17.89 4.70 17.54
N GLU A 7 17.95 6.02 17.62
CA GLU A 7 16.89 6.86 18.22
C GLU A 7 15.57 6.79 17.42
N CYS A 8 15.63 6.74 16.07
CA CYS A 8 14.44 6.60 15.24
C CYS A 8 13.74 5.24 15.41
N LEU A 9 14.50 4.15 15.59
CA LEU A 9 13.92 2.81 15.80
C LEU A 9 13.20 2.71 17.16
N SER A 10 13.72 3.37 18.20
CA SER A 10 13.11 3.34 19.53
C SER A 10 11.80 4.14 19.63
N ALA A 11 11.53 5.06 18.70
CA ALA A 11 10.32 5.87 18.65
C ALA A 11 9.20 5.28 17.78
N ASN A 12 9.52 4.34 16.87
CA ASN A 12 8.54 3.71 15.99
C ASN A 12 8.04 2.39 16.62
N PRO A 13 6.77 2.33 17.06
CA PRO A 13 6.23 1.15 17.74
C PRO A 13 6.08 -0.08 16.82
N PHE A 14 6.27 0.07 15.52
CA PHE A 14 6.16 -0.99 14.52
C PHE A 14 7.51 -1.43 13.95
N ALA A 15 8.60 -0.73 14.33
CA ALA A 15 9.93 -1.09 13.86
C ALA A 15 10.44 -2.31 14.61
N ILE A 16 11.16 -3.16 13.88
CA ILE A 16 11.87 -4.31 14.44
C ILE A 16 13.37 -4.11 14.33
N ASP A 17 14.11 -4.59 15.30
CA ASP A 17 15.56 -4.64 15.20
C ASP A 17 15.97 -5.81 14.31
N PHE A 18 16.43 -5.49 13.11
CA PHE A 18 16.88 -6.45 12.11
C PHE A 18 18.10 -5.88 11.36
N PRO A 19 19.09 -6.70 10.99
CA PRO A 19 20.27 -6.20 10.26
C PRO A 19 19.89 -5.63 8.89
N LEU A 20 20.69 -4.68 8.40
CA LEU A 20 20.57 -4.20 7.02
C LEU A 20 20.98 -5.32 6.07
N LYS A 21 20.01 -5.84 5.31
CA LYS A 21 20.21 -6.96 4.42
C LYS A 21 19.23 -6.88 3.24
N LYS A 22 19.73 -6.68 2.03
CA LYS A 22 18.89 -6.52 0.84
C LYS A 22 18.19 -7.81 0.44
N GLU A 23 18.95 -8.90 0.36
CA GLU A 23 18.42 -10.21 0.00
C GLU A 23 18.11 -11.01 1.28
N LEU A 24 16.85 -11.40 1.42
CA LEU A 24 16.32 -12.11 2.59
C LEU A 24 16.18 -13.59 2.29
N THR A 25 16.68 -14.42 3.20
CA THR A 25 16.48 -15.87 3.18
C THR A 25 15.16 -16.24 3.85
N PHE A 26 14.77 -17.50 3.75
CA PHE A 26 13.61 -18.03 4.46
C PHE A 26 13.73 -17.86 5.98
N ASP A 27 14.91 -18.14 6.55
CA ASP A 27 15.15 -18.00 7.99
C ASP A 27 15.07 -16.53 8.44
N ASP A 28 15.49 -15.59 7.61
CA ASP A 28 15.31 -14.15 7.86
C ASP A 28 13.81 -13.80 7.97
N TYR A 29 12.98 -14.34 7.09
CA TYR A 29 11.52 -14.11 7.16
C TYR A 29 10.90 -14.75 8.41
N ILE A 30 11.36 -15.90 8.85
CA ILE A 30 10.92 -16.52 10.12
C ILE A 30 11.26 -15.58 11.28
N GLU A 31 12.52 -15.13 11.37
CA GLU A 31 12.97 -14.22 12.43
C GLU A 31 12.14 -12.92 12.44
N VAL A 32 11.93 -12.32 11.26
CA VAL A 32 11.12 -11.09 11.12
C VAL A 32 9.69 -11.32 11.60
N GLN A 33 9.04 -12.43 11.20
CA GLN A 33 7.68 -12.74 11.62
C GLN A 33 7.58 -12.97 13.15
N GLU A 34 8.58 -13.59 13.76
CA GLU A 34 8.62 -13.75 15.21
C GLU A 34 8.74 -12.41 15.93
N LYS A 35 9.61 -11.52 15.44
CA LYS A 35 9.74 -10.16 15.99
C LYS A 35 8.46 -9.33 15.81
N LEU A 36 7.79 -9.43 14.65
CA LEU A 36 6.51 -8.74 14.41
C LEU A 36 5.40 -9.22 15.36
N ARG A 37 5.39 -10.52 15.74
CA ARG A 37 4.43 -11.05 16.73
C ARG A 37 4.62 -10.48 18.13
N GLN A 38 5.82 -9.97 18.44
CA GLN A 38 6.13 -9.37 19.74
C GLN A 38 5.69 -7.89 19.82
N ILE A 39 5.26 -7.29 18.72
CA ILE A 39 4.75 -5.91 18.74
C ILE A 39 3.43 -5.87 19.51
N GLU A 40 3.40 -5.10 20.59
CA GLU A 40 2.25 -4.91 21.47
C GLU A 40 1.24 -3.93 20.86
N ILE A 41 0.56 -4.39 19.80
CA ILE A 41 -0.35 -3.57 19.00
C ILE A 41 -1.49 -2.98 19.83
N PHE A 42 -1.97 -3.72 20.82
CA PHE A 42 -3.08 -3.27 21.66
C PHE A 42 -2.69 -2.10 22.55
N ASP A 43 -1.48 -2.06 23.07
CA ASP A 43 -1.00 -0.93 23.88
C ASP A 43 -0.87 0.34 23.02
N VAL A 44 -0.33 0.20 21.82
CA VAL A 44 -0.26 1.31 20.85
C VAL A 44 -1.65 1.81 20.45
N LEU A 45 -2.62 0.90 20.27
CA LEU A 45 -4.01 1.25 20.01
C LEU A 45 -4.64 1.95 21.20
N ASP A 46 -4.42 1.47 22.39
CA ASP A 46 -4.99 2.00 23.62
C ASP A 46 -4.57 3.44 23.89
N ASP A 47 -3.32 3.78 23.61
CA ASP A 47 -2.81 5.14 23.69
C ASP A 47 -3.46 6.10 22.68
N ARG A 48 -3.97 5.58 21.57
CA ARG A 48 -4.49 6.38 20.46
C ARG A 48 -5.99 6.50 20.44
N TYR A 49 -6.68 5.54 21.07
CA TYR A 49 -8.13 5.56 21.21
C TYR A 49 -8.52 6.09 22.58
N PRO A 50 -9.25 7.21 22.67
CA PRO A 50 -9.84 7.63 23.93
C PRO A 50 -10.72 6.50 24.49
N SER A 51 -10.63 6.24 25.80
CA SER A 51 -11.46 5.23 26.47
C SER A 51 -12.96 5.43 26.20
N SER A 52 -13.38 6.70 26.03
CA SER A 52 -14.74 7.07 25.61
C SER A 52 -15.14 6.49 24.24
N TRP A 53 -14.19 6.22 23.35
CA TRP A 53 -14.49 5.63 22.04
C TRP A 53 -14.73 4.13 22.13
N ARG A 54 -14.03 3.43 23.04
CA ARG A 54 -14.26 2.01 23.32
C ARG A 54 -15.62 1.75 23.95
N GLN A 55 -16.11 2.71 24.73
CA GLN A 55 -17.41 2.61 25.43
C GLN A 55 -18.59 3.07 24.56
N GLN A 56 -18.34 3.83 23.49
CA GLN A 56 -19.42 4.25 22.60
C GLN A 56 -19.94 3.06 21.79
N LYS A 57 -21.25 2.76 21.97
CA LYS A 57 -22.03 1.75 21.20
C LYS A 57 -22.12 2.05 19.68
N TRP A 58 -21.33 2.98 19.17
CA TRP A 58 -21.31 3.30 17.75
C TRP A 58 -20.56 2.22 17.00
N PHE A 59 -21.33 1.34 16.38
CA PHE A 59 -20.92 0.18 15.59
C PHE A 59 -19.69 0.43 14.70
N VAL A 60 -19.59 1.58 14.04
CA VAL A 60 -18.47 1.92 13.16
C VAL A 60 -17.14 2.05 13.92
N LYS A 61 -17.11 2.67 15.09
CA LYS A 61 -15.85 2.93 15.81
C LYS A 61 -15.30 1.68 16.50
N ARG A 62 -16.17 0.84 17.03
CA ARG A 62 -15.76 -0.44 17.64
C ARG A 62 -15.32 -1.44 16.59
N VAL A 63 -16.06 -1.55 15.48
CA VAL A 63 -15.68 -2.41 14.35
C VAL A 63 -14.36 -1.97 13.74
N ILE A 64 -14.11 -0.67 13.62
CA ILE A 64 -12.84 -0.13 13.14
C ILE A 64 -11.69 -0.52 14.05
N TYR A 65 -11.84 -0.39 15.38
CA TYR A 65 -10.81 -0.78 16.35
C TYR A 65 -10.53 -2.28 16.29
N GLU A 66 -11.57 -3.11 16.36
CA GLU A 66 -11.45 -4.56 16.36
C GLU A 66 -10.96 -5.08 14.99
N ASP A 67 -11.47 -4.54 13.89
CA ASP A 67 -11.09 -4.91 12.53
C ASP A 67 -9.66 -4.44 12.21
N PHE A 68 -9.29 -3.24 12.63
CA PHE A 68 -7.93 -2.74 12.45
C PHE A 68 -6.91 -3.57 13.24
N ALA A 69 -7.18 -3.85 14.52
CA ALA A 69 -6.33 -4.72 15.32
C ALA A 69 -6.20 -6.12 14.72
N ALA A 70 -7.31 -6.69 14.24
CA ALA A 70 -7.32 -8.00 13.60
C ALA A 70 -6.61 -7.99 12.24
N ARG A 71 -6.74 -6.95 11.45
CA ARG A 71 -6.05 -6.79 10.15
C ARG A 71 -4.56 -6.58 10.36
N LEU A 72 -4.18 -5.73 11.30
CA LEU A 72 -2.79 -5.50 11.63
C LEU A 72 -2.13 -6.80 12.11
N TYR A 73 -2.75 -7.50 13.04
CA TYR A 73 -2.26 -8.76 13.57
C TYR A 73 -2.17 -9.84 12.48
N ARG A 74 -3.21 -10.00 11.66
CA ARG A 74 -3.19 -10.96 10.54
C ARG A 74 -2.19 -10.57 9.46
N GLY A 75 -2.13 -9.30 9.09
CA GLY A 75 -1.20 -8.79 8.10
C GLY A 75 0.26 -9.01 8.50
N LEU A 76 0.61 -8.75 9.77
CA LEU A 76 1.95 -8.95 10.30
C LEU A 76 2.38 -10.43 10.31
N VAL A 77 1.45 -11.34 10.62
CA VAL A 77 1.77 -12.75 10.85
C VAL A 77 1.74 -13.59 9.57
N GLN A 78 0.90 -13.25 8.60
CA GLN A 78 0.64 -14.07 7.40
C GLN A 78 1.24 -13.50 6.11
N THR A 79 1.80 -12.30 6.16
CA THR A 79 2.17 -11.56 4.95
C THR A 79 3.41 -12.13 4.26
N MET A 80 4.34 -12.72 4.99
CA MET A 80 5.68 -13.02 4.45
C MET A 80 5.87 -14.46 4.03
N ILE A 81 5.60 -15.42 4.92
CA ILE A 81 5.71 -16.86 4.67
C ILE A 81 4.56 -17.60 5.34
N ASP A 82 4.21 -18.75 4.81
CA ASP A 82 3.34 -19.71 5.51
C ASP A 82 4.00 -21.09 5.55
N PRO A 83 4.80 -21.37 6.62
CA PRO A 83 5.50 -22.64 6.75
C PRO A 83 4.55 -23.85 6.88
N GLN A 84 3.34 -23.65 7.41
CA GLN A 84 2.35 -24.73 7.60
C GLN A 84 1.72 -25.17 6.27
N LEU A 85 1.59 -24.23 5.32
CA LEU A 85 1.08 -24.50 3.98
C LEU A 85 2.21 -24.85 3.00
N GLY A 86 3.48 -24.81 3.42
CA GLY A 86 4.63 -25.00 2.55
C GLY A 86 4.75 -23.91 1.47
N LEU A 87 4.16 -22.76 1.70
CA LEU A 87 4.19 -21.62 0.78
C LEU A 87 5.40 -20.74 1.08
N TYR A 88 6.17 -20.47 0.02
CA TYR A 88 7.35 -19.62 0.05
C TYR A 88 7.06 -18.33 -0.70
N PRO A 89 7.73 -17.21 -0.33
CA PRO A 89 7.63 -15.98 -1.09
C PRO A 89 8.08 -16.19 -2.54
N GLU A 90 7.34 -15.61 -3.45
CA GLU A 90 7.72 -15.55 -4.86
C GLU A 90 7.63 -14.10 -5.36
N LYS A 91 8.50 -13.73 -6.29
CA LYS A 91 8.44 -12.48 -7.03
C LYS A 91 8.85 -12.72 -8.47
N GLY A 92 8.30 -11.95 -9.38
CA GLY A 92 8.64 -12.10 -10.78
C GLY A 92 8.14 -10.95 -11.64
N VAL A 93 8.60 -10.98 -12.88
CA VAL A 93 8.12 -10.11 -13.95
C VAL A 93 7.50 -11.01 -15.02
N VAL A 94 6.28 -10.69 -15.42
CA VAL A 94 5.57 -11.36 -16.52
C VAL A 94 5.43 -10.36 -17.67
N GLU A 95 5.85 -10.75 -18.86
CA GLU A 95 5.56 -10.03 -20.09
C GLU A 95 4.19 -10.46 -20.62
N ILE A 96 3.34 -9.49 -20.94
CA ILE A 96 1.98 -9.73 -21.44
C ILE A 96 1.85 -9.15 -22.84
N ASN A 97 1.38 -9.95 -23.78
CA ASN A 97 1.04 -9.59 -25.16
C ASN A 97 2.15 -8.79 -25.89
N GLY A 98 3.42 -9.19 -25.70
CA GLY A 98 4.56 -8.61 -26.41
C GLY A 98 5.25 -7.46 -25.68
N GLY A 99 4.93 -7.23 -24.40
CA GLY A 99 5.62 -6.26 -23.55
C GLY A 99 5.35 -4.80 -23.92
N GLY A 100 6.27 -3.89 -23.50
CA GLY A 100 6.14 -2.44 -23.69
C GLY A 100 7.00 -1.68 -22.69
N GLU A 101 6.64 -0.41 -22.42
CA GLU A 101 7.30 0.42 -21.39
C GLU A 101 6.51 0.47 -20.08
N ASP A 102 5.29 -0.06 -20.07
CA ASP A 102 4.31 0.03 -19.01
C ASP A 102 4.40 -1.17 -18.09
N CYS A 103 4.35 -0.94 -16.78
CA CYS A 103 4.41 -2.01 -15.79
C CYS A 103 3.31 -1.87 -14.74
N ILE A 104 2.48 -2.90 -14.62
CA ILE A 104 1.53 -3.06 -13.52
C ILE A 104 2.27 -3.69 -12.34
N VAL A 105 2.04 -3.14 -11.13
CA VAL A 105 2.69 -3.60 -9.89
C VAL A 105 1.65 -4.21 -8.98
N LEU A 106 1.87 -5.46 -8.55
CA LEU A 106 0.96 -6.27 -7.74
C LEU A 106 1.65 -6.79 -6.48
N PHE A 107 0.89 -6.85 -5.40
CA PHE A 107 1.33 -7.52 -4.17
C PHE A 107 0.21 -8.36 -3.58
N ALA A 108 0.56 -9.54 -3.07
CA ALA A 108 -0.31 -10.40 -2.29
C ALA A 108 0.39 -10.87 -1.01
N SER A 109 -0.34 -10.90 0.10
CA SER A 109 0.07 -11.67 1.27
C SER A 109 0.02 -13.18 0.99
N LEU A 110 0.83 -13.97 1.71
CA LEU A 110 0.76 -15.43 1.67
C LEU A 110 -0.39 -15.94 2.56
N ASP A 111 -1.61 -15.69 2.12
CA ASP A 111 -2.81 -16.28 2.70
C ASP A 111 -3.47 -17.26 1.70
N ARG A 112 -4.64 -17.77 2.06
CA ARG A 112 -5.34 -18.74 1.21
C ARG A 112 -6.01 -18.16 -0.03
N VAL A 113 -6.12 -16.84 -0.12
CA VAL A 113 -6.96 -16.15 -1.12
C VAL A 113 -6.15 -15.28 -2.05
N TYR A 114 -5.32 -14.40 -1.51
CA TYR A 114 -4.63 -13.36 -2.29
C TYR A 114 -3.64 -13.87 -3.33
N PRO A 115 -2.89 -15.00 -3.12
CA PRO A 115 -2.06 -15.57 -4.18
C PRO A 115 -2.85 -15.96 -5.44
N GLY A 116 -4.06 -16.51 -5.25
CA GLY A 116 -4.97 -16.82 -6.34
C GLY A 116 -5.48 -15.55 -7.05
N TYR A 117 -5.68 -14.46 -6.30
CA TYR A 117 -6.12 -13.19 -6.89
C TYR A 117 -5.05 -12.57 -7.79
N VAL A 118 -3.77 -12.62 -7.42
CA VAL A 118 -2.68 -12.14 -8.29
C VAL A 118 -2.64 -12.93 -9.59
N ARG A 119 -2.69 -14.27 -9.53
CA ARG A 119 -2.65 -15.12 -10.72
C ARG A 119 -3.83 -14.85 -11.65
N SER A 120 -5.06 -14.83 -11.10
CA SER A 120 -6.25 -14.54 -11.91
C SER A 120 -6.31 -13.10 -12.42
N LEU A 121 -5.66 -12.15 -11.74
CA LEU A 121 -5.55 -10.77 -12.25
C LEU A 121 -4.60 -10.70 -13.44
N ILE A 122 -3.47 -11.42 -13.41
CA ILE A 122 -2.52 -11.50 -14.52
C ILE A 122 -3.20 -12.14 -15.76
N GLU A 123 -3.90 -13.26 -15.58
CA GLU A 123 -4.67 -13.91 -16.65
C GLU A 123 -5.73 -12.97 -17.25
N ALA A 124 -6.48 -12.28 -16.40
CA ALA A 124 -7.50 -11.35 -16.85
C ALA A 124 -6.94 -10.11 -17.56
N LEU A 125 -5.73 -9.64 -17.19
CA LEU A 125 -5.04 -8.58 -17.92
C LEU A 125 -4.63 -9.02 -19.33
N GLU A 126 -4.22 -10.26 -19.49
CA GLU A 126 -3.95 -10.84 -20.80
C GLU A 126 -5.22 -10.93 -21.66
N GLU A 127 -6.33 -11.40 -21.08
CA GLU A 127 -7.64 -11.53 -21.74
C GLU A 127 -8.21 -10.19 -22.21
N VAL A 128 -8.05 -9.11 -21.42
CA VAL A 128 -8.50 -7.77 -21.85
C VAL A 128 -7.56 -7.08 -22.83
N GLY A 129 -6.46 -7.75 -23.23
CA GLY A 129 -5.53 -7.28 -24.24
C GLY A 129 -4.54 -6.23 -23.74
N TYR A 130 -4.21 -6.22 -22.45
CA TYR A 130 -3.11 -5.39 -21.94
C TYR A 130 -1.79 -5.79 -22.62
N CYS A 131 -0.97 -4.81 -23.01
CA CYS A 131 0.37 -5.01 -23.56
C CYS A 131 1.37 -4.29 -22.65
N GLY A 132 2.24 -5.04 -21.97
CA GLY A 132 3.20 -4.48 -21.03
C GLY A 132 3.78 -5.53 -20.11
N TYR A 133 4.22 -5.10 -18.94
CA TYR A 133 4.78 -5.98 -17.92
C TYR A 133 3.92 -5.98 -16.67
N VAL A 134 3.99 -7.07 -15.92
CA VAL A 134 3.47 -7.15 -14.55
C VAL A 134 4.62 -7.55 -13.64
N TYR A 135 5.01 -6.65 -12.74
CA TYR A 135 5.87 -6.99 -11.61
C TYR A 135 5.00 -7.40 -10.43
N TYR A 136 5.20 -8.58 -9.90
CA TYR A 136 4.42 -9.09 -8.78
C TYR A 136 5.29 -9.64 -7.66
N ARG A 137 4.71 -9.60 -6.46
CA ARG A 137 5.23 -10.29 -5.28
C ARG A 137 4.08 -10.97 -4.57
N ILE A 138 4.27 -12.25 -4.22
CA ILE A 138 3.37 -13.05 -3.39
C ILE A 138 4.13 -13.44 -2.14
N GLY A 139 3.76 -12.90 -1.00
CA GLY A 139 4.50 -13.01 0.24
C GLY A 139 5.86 -12.29 0.23
N GLY A 140 6.63 -12.50 1.27
CA GLY A 140 7.83 -11.71 1.51
C GLY A 140 7.51 -10.24 1.80
N TYR A 141 8.52 -9.40 1.72
CA TYR A 141 8.37 -7.95 1.91
C TYR A 141 9.29 -7.21 0.93
N PRO A 142 8.84 -6.17 0.23
CA PRO A 142 9.68 -5.39 -0.64
C PRO A 142 10.77 -4.68 0.19
N ASN A 143 12.02 -4.82 -0.24
CA ASN A 143 13.18 -4.39 0.54
C ASN A 143 14.28 -3.83 -0.37
N PRO A 144 13.97 -2.79 -1.16
CA PRO A 144 14.83 -2.28 -2.23
C PRO A 144 16.22 -1.82 -1.74
N THR A 145 16.31 -1.23 -0.55
CA THR A 145 17.59 -0.77 0.00
C THR A 145 18.17 -1.70 1.07
N GLY A 146 17.39 -2.64 1.59
CA GLY A 146 17.77 -3.51 2.69
C GLY A 146 17.37 -2.99 4.07
N GLU A 147 16.76 -1.82 4.15
CA GLU A 147 16.28 -1.20 5.40
C GLU A 147 14.77 -1.43 5.62
N GLU A 148 14.00 -1.54 4.54
CA GLU A 148 12.53 -1.49 4.58
C GLU A 148 11.93 -2.63 5.41
N ILE A 149 12.58 -3.77 5.44
CA ILE A 149 12.15 -4.93 6.24
C ILE A 149 12.01 -4.60 7.74
N ARG A 150 12.80 -3.66 8.26
CA ARG A 150 12.69 -3.19 9.64
C ARG A 150 11.36 -2.54 9.96
N PHE A 151 10.66 -2.07 8.93
CA PHE A 151 9.38 -1.36 9.02
C PHE A 151 8.23 -2.20 8.49
N ALA A 152 8.41 -3.51 8.38
CA ALA A 152 7.37 -4.42 7.90
C ALA A 152 6.10 -4.40 8.79
N GLY A 153 6.22 -3.96 10.04
CA GLY A 153 5.10 -3.72 10.94
C GLY A 153 4.30 -2.46 10.64
N VAL A 154 4.81 -1.53 9.82
CA VAL A 154 4.08 -0.30 9.45
C VAL A 154 3.00 -0.65 8.43
N PRO A 155 1.72 -0.42 8.73
CA PRO A 155 0.61 -0.89 7.88
C PRO A 155 0.67 -0.31 6.47
N TYR A 156 0.63 -1.19 5.47
CA TYR A 156 0.57 -0.87 4.03
C TYR A 156 1.74 -0.04 3.46
N ALA A 157 2.82 0.17 4.24
CA ALA A 157 4.01 0.88 3.78
C ALA A 157 4.65 0.20 2.56
N PHE A 158 4.46 -1.11 2.41
CA PHE A 158 5.01 -1.91 1.31
C PHE A 158 4.62 -1.42 -0.09
N LYS A 159 3.47 -0.73 -0.25
CA LYS A 159 2.99 -0.33 -1.58
C LYS A 159 4.00 0.54 -2.33
N LEU A 160 4.54 1.59 -1.69
CA LEU A 160 5.55 2.42 -2.33
C LEU A 160 6.92 1.72 -2.46
N PHE A 161 7.25 0.82 -1.55
CA PHE A 161 8.47 0.01 -1.69
C PHE A 161 8.39 -0.95 -2.89
N MET A 162 7.20 -1.46 -3.21
CA MET A 162 6.97 -2.23 -4.44
C MET A 162 7.20 -1.39 -5.70
N LEU A 163 6.76 -0.12 -5.71
CA LEU A 163 7.04 0.77 -6.85
C LEU A 163 8.54 1.08 -6.96
N GLU A 164 9.23 1.24 -5.83
CA GLU A 164 10.68 1.43 -5.83
C GLU A 164 11.40 0.20 -6.39
N GLU A 165 11.02 -1.02 -5.99
CA GLU A 165 11.57 -2.26 -6.58
C GLU A 165 11.31 -2.34 -8.08
N ALA A 166 10.10 -1.99 -8.55
CA ALA A 166 9.77 -1.98 -9.97
C ALA A 166 10.60 -0.95 -10.75
N ARG A 167 10.79 0.26 -10.19
CA ARG A 167 11.70 1.27 -10.75
C ARG A 167 13.14 0.75 -10.85
N ASP A 168 13.63 0.10 -9.80
CA ASP A 168 14.99 -0.43 -9.76
C ASP A 168 15.22 -1.59 -10.75
N LEU A 169 14.14 -2.23 -11.22
CA LEU A 169 14.15 -3.17 -12.34
C LEU A 169 14.18 -2.46 -13.71
N GLY A 170 14.08 -1.14 -13.74
CA GLY A 170 14.16 -0.32 -14.96
C GLY A 170 12.81 0.14 -15.51
N PHE A 171 11.70 -0.13 -14.84
CA PHE A 171 10.38 0.32 -15.27
C PHE A 171 10.15 1.78 -14.89
N ARG A 172 9.70 2.56 -15.87
CA ARG A 172 9.42 3.99 -15.69
C ARG A 172 7.96 4.28 -15.37
N TYR A 173 7.04 3.75 -16.15
CA TYR A 173 5.61 4.00 -16.01
C TYR A 173 4.97 2.88 -15.20
N LEU A 174 4.56 3.18 -13.99
CA LEU A 174 4.07 2.20 -13.04
C LEU A 174 2.59 2.42 -12.74
N LEU A 175 1.81 1.33 -12.74
CA LEU A 175 0.41 1.33 -12.30
C LEU A 175 0.25 0.30 -11.17
N TRP A 176 0.07 0.81 -9.95
CA TRP A 176 -0.30 -0.03 -8.81
C TRP A 176 -1.75 -0.49 -8.94
N LEU A 177 -1.98 -1.78 -8.75
CA LEU A 177 -3.30 -2.38 -8.60
C LEU A 177 -3.33 -3.26 -7.34
N ASP A 178 -4.33 -3.07 -6.49
CA ASP A 178 -4.61 -4.06 -5.44
C ASP A 178 -5.03 -5.38 -6.08
N ALA A 179 -4.53 -6.50 -5.57
CA ALA A 179 -4.79 -7.84 -6.12
C ALA A 179 -6.28 -8.24 -6.13
N SER A 180 -7.11 -7.56 -5.34
CA SER A 180 -8.57 -7.75 -5.33
C SER A 180 -9.31 -7.10 -6.51
N LEU A 181 -8.63 -6.37 -7.38
CA LEU A 181 -9.23 -5.78 -8.58
C LEU A 181 -9.40 -6.82 -9.69
N ILE A 182 -10.45 -6.66 -10.47
CA ILE A 182 -10.70 -7.42 -11.71
C ILE A 182 -10.75 -6.41 -12.85
N PRO A 183 -9.91 -6.54 -13.89
CA PRO A 183 -9.96 -5.69 -15.06
C PRO A 183 -11.24 -6.01 -15.86
N LEU A 184 -11.97 -4.96 -16.23
CA LEU A 184 -13.17 -5.06 -17.05
C LEU A 184 -12.90 -4.60 -18.48
N LYS A 185 -11.80 -3.92 -18.72
CA LYS A 185 -11.31 -3.48 -20.03
C LYS A 185 -9.80 -3.22 -19.98
N ASN A 186 -9.20 -3.13 -21.16
CA ASN A 186 -7.78 -2.86 -21.32
C ASN A 186 -7.38 -1.55 -20.60
N PRO A 187 -6.40 -1.58 -19.67
CA PRO A 187 -5.93 -0.39 -18.94
C PRO A 187 -4.95 0.49 -19.74
N GLN A 188 -4.67 0.21 -21.01
CA GLN A 188 -3.67 0.94 -21.80
C GLN A 188 -3.91 2.45 -21.81
N SER A 189 -5.17 2.88 -21.93
CA SER A 189 -5.50 4.32 -21.88
C SER A 189 -5.21 4.98 -20.51
N LEU A 190 -5.08 4.21 -19.43
CA LEU A 190 -4.63 4.75 -18.14
C LEU A 190 -3.13 5.04 -18.17
N PHE A 191 -2.35 4.19 -18.86
CA PHE A 191 -0.93 4.47 -19.09
C PHE A 191 -0.73 5.67 -19.99
N GLU A 192 -1.56 5.88 -21.01
CA GLU A 192 -1.53 7.11 -21.81
C GLU A 192 -1.71 8.37 -20.93
N GLU A 193 -2.55 8.30 -19.90
CA GLU A 193 -2.68 9.40 -18.92
C GLU A 193 -1.43 9.53 -18.05
N ILE A 194 -0.81 8.43 -17.61
CA ILE A 194 0.45 8.45 -16.84
C ILE A 194 1.57 9.04 -17.68
N HIS A 195 1.68 8.66 -18.96
CA HIS A 195 2.65 9.22 -19.90
C HIS A 195 2.47 10.73 -20.09
N ALA A 196 1.22 11.17 -20.24
CA ALA A 196 0.91 12.57 -20.52
C ALA A 196 1.01 13.49 -19.28
N LYS A 197 0.63 12.98 -18.10
CA LYS A 197 0.47 13.78 -16.88
C LYS A 197 1.49 13.45 -15.79
N GLY A 198 2.19 12.32 -15.92
CA GLY A 198 3.13 11.79 -14.92
C GLY A 198 2.46 11.14 -13.70
N LEU A 199 1.13 11.13 -13.64
CA LEU A 199 0.38 10.71 -12.47
C LEU A 199 -1.06 10.31 -12.81
N LEU A 200 -1.53 9.24 -12.18
CA LEU A 200 -2.92 8.78 -12.20
C LEU A 200 -3.37 8.44 -10.77
N TYR A 201 -4.49 8.97 -10.32
CA TYR A 201 -5.06 8.63 -9.01
C TYR A 201 -6.57 8.87 -8.96
N LYS A 202 -7.22 8.30 -7.95
CA LYS A 202 -8.62 8.55 -7.65
C LYS A 202 -8.74 9.31 -6.34
N GLU A 203 -9.54 10.35 -6.33
CA GLU A 203 -9.90 11.09 -5.12
C GLU A 203 -11.33 10.79 -4.67
N THR A 204 -11.57 11.01 -3.40
CA THR A 204 -12.90 10.95 -2.79
C THR A 204 -13.08 12.12 -1.82
N SER A 205 -14.32 12.32 -1.34
CA SER A 205 -14.57 13.21 -0.22
C SER A 205 -13.79 12.76 1.02
N PRO A 206 -13.51 13.67 1.98
CA PRO A 206 -12.76 13.35 3.18
C PRO A 206 -13.32 12.16 3.95
N LEU A 207 -12.44 11.22 4.31
CA LEU A 207 -12.76 9.98 5.01
C LEU A 207 -12.51 10.08 6.52
N MET A 208 -12.73 11.27 7.11
CA MET A 208 -12.36 11.61 8.50
C MET A 208 -12.96 10.68 9.56
N LYS A 209 -14.07 9.99 9.26
CA LYS A 209 -14.65 8.98 10.15
C LYS A 209 -13.74 7.79 10.44
N PHE A 210 -12.74 7.55 9.58
CA PHE A 210 -11.75 6.46 9.69
C PHE A 210 -10.42 6.92 10.28
N MET A 211 -10.29 8.22 10.61
CA MET A 211 -9.07 8.83 11.13
C MET A 211 -9.09 8.91 12.67
N LEU A 212 -7.97 8.55 13.27
CA LEU A 212 -7.76 8.74 14.71
C LEU A 212 -7.32 10.18 15.00
N PRO A 213 -7.90 10.85 16.01
CA PRO A 213 -7.54 12.24 16.32
C PRO A 213 -6.06 12.46 16.59
N LYS A 214 -5.39 11.51 17.26
CA LYS A 214 -3.96 11.60 17.55
C LYS A 214 -3.14 11.47 16.26
N THR A 215 -3.49 10.51 15.41
CA THR A 215 -2.81 10.31 14.11
C THR A 215 -2.99 11.50 13.18
N LEU A 216 -4.18 12.12 13.17
CA LEU A 216 -4.43 13.35 12.40
C LEU A 216 -3.46 14.45 12.79
N LYS A 217 -3.32 14.71 14.09
CA LYS A 217 -2.39 15.73 14.61
C LYS A 217 -0.92 15.41 14.27
N GLU A 218 -0.55 14.14 14.30
CA GLU A 218 0.80 13.72 13.94
C GLU A 218 1.07 13.94 12.45
N ILE A 219 0.15 13.56 11.56
CA ILE A 219 0.28 13.83 10.12
C ILE A 219 0.35 15.34 9.87
N GLU A 220 -0.53 16.12 10.47
CA GLU A 220 -0.52 17.59 10.36
C GLU A 220 0.81 18.18 10.85
N LYS A 221 1.31 17.74 12.00
CA LYS A 221 2.61 18.17 12.55
C LYS A 221 3.78 17.83 11.61
N GLU A 222 3.82 16.61 11.11
CA GLU A 222 4.95 16.10 10.33
C GLU A 222 4.93 16.60 8.86
N THR A 223 3.76 16.86 8.30
CA THR A 223 3.61 17.22 6.88
C THR A 223 3.17 18.66 6.64
N GLY A 224 2.63 19.34 7.65
CA GLY A 224 2.01 20.66 7.53
C GLY A 224 0.65 20.64 6.82
N VAL A 225 0.05 19.45 6.59
CA VAL A 225 -1.19 19.29 5.81
C VAL A 225 -2.36 18.98 6.76
N ASP A 226 -3.41 19.80 6.70
CA ASP A 226 -4.68 19.51 7.36
C ASP A 226 -5.55 18.62 6.46
N LEU A 227 -5.62 17.34 6.78
CA LEU A 227 -6.39 16.37 5.99
C LEU A 227 -7.90 16.63 5.97
N ARG A 228 -8.43 17.46 6.88
CA ARG A 228 -9.85 17.83 6.90
C ARG A 228 -10.24 18.68 5.70
N GLU A 229 -9.28 19.44 5.17
CA GLU A 229 -9.46 20.34 4.04
C GLU A 229 -9.12 19.70 2.68
N CYS A 230 -8.67 18.42 2.69
CA CYS A 230 -8.18 17.73 1.51
C CYS A 230 -9.21 16.76 0.93
N ARG A 231 -9.18 16.56 -0.39
CA ARG A 231 -9.76 15.36 -1.00
C ARG A 231 -8.80 14.20 -0.79
N HIS A 232 -9.32 13.08 -0.30
CA HIS A 232 -8.50 11.93 0.05
C HIS A 232 -8.25 11.03 -1.16
N LEU A 233 -7.04 10.49 -1.24
CA LEU A 233 -6.70 9.46 -2.21
C LEU A 233 -7.41 8.14 -1.90
N ARG A 234 -7.73 7.40 -2.96
CA ARG A 234 -8.16 6.01 -2.90
C ARG A 234 -7.07 5.15 -3.51
N MET A 235 -6.52 4.25 -2.73
CA MET A 235 -5.27 3.54 -3.02
C MET A 235 -5.38 2.12 -3.59
N PRO A 236 -6.54 1.58 -3.98
CA PRO A 236 -6.58 0.35 -4.76
C PRO A 236 -5.93 0.49 -6.14
N ILE A 237 -5.84 1.73 -6.66
CA ILE A 237 -5.23 2.05 -7.95
C ILE A 237 -4.56 3.42 -7.92
N TYR A 238 -3.33 3.49 -8.37
CA TYR A 238 -2.63 4.73 -8.70
C TYR A 238 -1.49 4.46 -9.66
N GLY A 239 -1.21 5.44 -10.53
CA GLY A 239 -0.15 5.36 -11.53
C GLY A 239 0.84 6.50 -11.39
N ILE A 240 2.10 6.24 -11.74
CA ILE A 240 3.17 7.20 -11.58
C ILE A 240 4.25 7.05 -12.66
N ASP A 241 4.74 8.16 -13.17
CA ASP A 241 6.00 8.22 -13.92
C ASP A 241 7.13 8.48 -12.94
N THR A 242 8.00 7.50 -12.74
CA THR A 242 9.11 7.57 -11.77
C THR A 242 10.20 8.57 -12.15
N HIS A 243 10.18 9.12 -13.37
CA HIS A 243 11.10 10.18 -13.82
C HIS A 243 10.55 11.59 -13.55
N GLN A 244 9.42 11.74 -12.87
CA GLN A 244 8.92 13.05 -12.47
C GLN A 244 9.88 13.73 -11.48
N PRO A 245 10.14 15.04 -11.60
CA PRO A 245 11.12 15.74 -10.76
C PRO A 245 10.83 15.68 -9.26
N TRP A 246 9.57 15.46 -8.89
CA TRP A 246 9.15 15.38 -7.49
C TRP A 246 9.18 13.96 -6.91
N PHE A 247 9.33 12.91 -7.76
CA PHE A 247 9.16 11.51 -7.34
C PHE A 247 10.15 11.11 -6.24
N GLU A 248 11.44 11.45 -6.40
CA GLU A 248 12.43 11.08 -5.39
C GLU A 248 12.17 11.75 -4.04
N SER A 249 11.81 13.04 -4.03
CA SER A 249 11.47 13.75 -2.80
C SER A 249 10.22 13.19 -2.13
N PHE A 250 9.23 12.80 -2.91
CA PHE A 250 8.01 12.13 -2.46
C PHE A 250 8.34 10.77 -1.81
N LEU A 251 9.19 9.96 -2.44
CA LEU A 251 9.60 8.65 -1.92
C LEU A 251 10.41 8.80 -0.62
N GLN A 252 11.35 9.74 -0.55
CA GLN A 252 12.14 10.00 0.65
C GLN A 252 11.27 10.48 1.82
N GLU A 253 10.29 11.33 1.55
CA GLU A 253 9.35 11.78 2.58
C GLU A 253 8.44 10.65 3.05
N HIS A 254 7.97 9.79 2.15
CA HIS A 254 7.26 8.57 2.55
C HIS A 254 8.11 7.70 3.46
N LYS A 255 9.37 7.42 3.09
CA LYS A 255 10.31 6.66 3.93
C LYS A 255 10.54 7.31 5.30
N ARG A 256 10.62 8.65 5.35
CA ARG A 256 10.70 9.39 6.62
C ARG A 256 9.49 9.14 7.51
N LEU A 257 8.29 9.22 6.95
CA LEU A 257 7.04 8.97 7.69
C LEU A 257 6.92 7.50 8.11
N VAL A 258 7.38 6.55 7.29
CA VAL A 258 7.45 5.13 7.65
C VAL A 258 8.39 4.91 8.83
N ARG A 259 9.55 5.58 8.86
CA ARG A 259 10.47 5.51 10.02
C ARG A 259 9.85 6.03 11.31
N LEU A 260 8.93 6.98 11.24
CA LEU A 260 8.14 7.43 12.40
C LEU A 260 7.06 6.40 12.78
N GLY A 261 6.47 5.71 11.82
CA GLY A 261 5.43 4.69 11.99
C GLY A 261 4.06 5.24 12.40
N THR A 262 4.05 6.17 13.34
CA THR A 262 2.82 6.70 13.95
C THR A 262 1.87 7.42 12.99
N PRO A 263 2.30 8.05 11.89
CA PRO A 263 1.41 8.60 10.86
C PRO A 263 0.55 7.54 10.13
N PHE A 264 1.01 6.29 10.12
CA PHE A 264 0.28 5.18 9.49
C PHE A 264 -0.78 4.55 10.39
N PHE A 265 -0.97 5.05 11.59
CA PHE A 265 -1.85 4.43 12.57
C PHE A 265 -3.30 4.90 12.42
N SER A 266 -3.99 4.40 11.41
CA SER A 266 -5.40 4.68 11.10
C SER A 266 -6.06 3.47 10.43
N CYS A 267 -7.36 3.57 10.12
CA CYS A 267 -8.08 2.50 9.42
C CYS A 267 -7.77 2.42 7.92
N LEU A 268 -7.23 3.48 7.36
CA LEU A 268 -6.80 3.60 5.98
C LEU A 268 -5.38 4.21 5.96
N PRO A 269 -4.38 3.47 6.46
CA PRO A 269 -3.07 4.03 6.81
C PRO A 269 -2.40 4.74 5.63
N GLU A 270 -2.26 4.05 4.52
CA GLU A 270 -1.59 4.58 3.34
C GLU A 270 -2.39 5.68 2.65
N GLU A 271 -3.73 5.59 2.64
CA GLU A 271 -4.58 6.59 1.99
C GLU A 271 -4.41 7.98 2.64
N PHE A 272 -4.30 8.03 3.97
CA PHE A 272 -4.12 9.31 4.69
C PHE A 272 -2.71 9.86 4.53
N VAL A 273 -1.69 9.02 4.69
CA VAL A 273 -0.30 9.44 4.50
C VAL A 273 -0.07 9.92 3.08
N LEU A 274 -0.53 9.16 2.08
CA LEU A 274 -0.35 9.52 0.68
C LEU A 274 -1.22 10.71 0.27
N THR A 275 -2.36 10.94 0.93
CA THR A 275 -3.12 12.19 0.75
C THR A 275 -2.29 13.40 1.19
N ALA A 276 -1.64 13.33 2.35
CA ALA A 276 -0.77 14.43 2.79
C ALA A 276 0.43 14.65 1.86
N LEU A 277 1.04 13.57 1.39
CA LEU A 277 2.15 13.65 0.44
C LEU A 277 1.71 14.18 -0.93
N LYS A 278 0.50 13.82 -1.38
CA LYS A 278 -0.09 14.39 -2.60
C LYS A 278 -0.17 15.92 -2.54
N GLU A 279 -0.68 16.47 -1.45
CA GLU A 279 -0.82 17.93 -1.31
C GLU A 279 0.53 18.66 -1.34
N ARG A 280 1.61 17.98 -0.96
CA ARG A 280 2.95 18.57 -0.96
C ARG A 280 3.71 18.42 -2.27
N PHE A 281 3.56 17.30 -2.93
CA PHE A 281 4.44 16.93 -4.05
C PHE A 281 3.73 16.85 -5.39
N PHE A 282 2.45 16.48 -5.42
CA PHE A 282 1.78 16.29 -6.70
C PHE A 282 1.36 17.62 -7.31
N PRO A 283 1.56 17.81 -8.60
CA PRO A 283 1.00 18.95 -9.29
C PRO A 283 -0.52 18.92 -9.16
N LYS A 284 -1.17 20.10 -9.19
CA LYS A 284 -2.62 20.20 -9.20
C LYS A 284 -3.15 19.76 -10.58
N ILE A 285 -3.27 18.46 -10.74
CA ILE A 285 -3.80 17.82 -11.94
C ILE A 285 -5.25 17.46 -11.65
N ALA A 286 -6.14 17.77 -12.59
CA ALA A 286 -7.52 17.29 -12.49
C ALA A 286 -7.52 15.75 -12.40
N SER A 287 -8.22 15.21 -11.40
CA SER A 287 -8.36 13.76 -11.24
C SER A 287 -8.80 13.15 -12.57
N PRO A 288 -8.13 12.10 -13.02
CA PRO A 288 -8.56 11.40 -14.23
C PRO A 288 -9.92 10.75 -14.01
N THR A 289 -10.41 10.07 -14.92
CA THR A 289 -11.75 9.48 -14.98
C THR A 289 -12.35 9.01 -13.63
N ASP A 290 -13.58 9.41 -13.35
CA ASP A 290 -14.38 8.93 -12.21
C ASP A 290 -14.67 7.42 -12.28
N LYS A 291 -14.42 6.78 -13.43
CA LYS A 291 -14.73 5.38 -13.73
C LYS A 291 -13.58 4.41 -13.53
N LEU A 292 -12.60 4.74 -12.68
CA LEU A 292 -11.48 3.83 -12.42
C LEU A 292 -11.95 2.52 -11.77
N ILE A 293 -12.74 2.59 -10.70
CA ILE A 293 -13.15 1.45 -9.90
C ILE A 293 -14.64 1.47 -9.65
N GLY A 294 -15.31 0.37 -9.96
CA GLY A 294 -16.68 0.08 -9.55
C GLY A 294 -16.74 -0.89 -8.38
N PHE A 295 -17.81 -0.83 -7.60
CA PHE A 295 -17.99 -1.65 -6.40
C PHE A 295 -19.04 -2.76 -6.59
N ASP A 296 -19.86 -2.66 -7.62
CA ASP A 296 -20.86 -3.65 -8.00
C ASP A 296 -20.57 -4.17 -9.40
N GLN A 297 -20.45 -5.48 -9.57
CA GLN A 297 -19.98 -6.09 -10.82
C GLN A 297 -20.80 -5.68 -12.04
N ILE A 298 -22.10 -5.95 -12.03
CA ILE A 298 -22.97 -5.68 -13.19
C ILE A 298 -23.04 -4.18 -13.52
N PRO A 299 -23.34 -3.28 -12.55
CA PRO A 299 -23.29 -1.85 -12.80
C PRO A 299 -21.93 -1.35 -13.26
N SER A 300 -20.82 -1.96 -12.78
CA SER A 300 -19.48 -1.56 -13.18
C SER A 300 -19.21 -1.83 -14.66
N ILE A 301 -19.62 -2.99 -15.15
CA ILE A 301 -19.54 -3.35 -16.59
C ILE A 301 -20.40 -2.39 -17.42
N GLN A 302 -21.68 -2.23 -17.07
CA GLN A 302 -22.63 -1.39 -17.80
C GLN A 302 -22.23 0.08 -17.87
N ASN A 303 -21.63 0.61 -16.80
CA ASN A 303 -21.17 2.00 -16.73
C ASN A 303 -19.75 2.23 -17.26
N GLY A 304 -19.07 1.18 -17.75
CA GLY A 304 -17.76 1.26 -18.40
C GLY A 304 -16.62 1.59 -17.46
N TYR A 305 -16.63 1.06 -16.23
CA TYR A 305 -15.49 1.14 -15.32
C TYR A 305 -14.28 0.34 -15.85
N TYR A 306 -13.09 0.73 -15.45
CA TYR A 306 -11.87 -0.01 -15.80
C TYR A 306 -11.73 -1.28 -14.96
N PHE A 307 -12.01 -1.16 -13.67
CA PHE A 307 -11.86 -2.25 -12.72
C PHE A 307 -13.12 -2.43 -11.86
N TYR A 308 -13.29 -3.65 -11.41
CA TYR A 308 -14.24 -4.00 -10.37
C TYR A 308 -13.49 -4.47 -9.12
N LEU A 309 -13.85 -3.94 -7.96
CA LEU A 309 -13.28 -4.37 -6.67
C LEU A 309 -14.08 -5.56 -6.16
N ARG A 310 -13.42 -6.72 -6.02
CA ARG A 310 -14.03 -7.91 -5.40
C ARG A 310 -14.47 -7.58 -3.97
N PRO A 311 -15.67 -8.00 -3.56
CA PRO A 311 -16.06 -7.92 -2.16
C PRO A 311 -15.08 -8.74 -1.33
N HIS A 312 -14.61 -8.18 -0.23
CA HIS A 312 -13.88 -8.96 0.76
C HIS A 312 -14.88 -9.90 1.43
N GLY A 313 -14.71 -11.23 1.23
CA GLY A 313 -15.49 -12.26 1.90
C GLY A 313 -15.16 -12.37 3.39
#